data_4936ebcff3074d33bb4ae6826a4972b8
#
_entry.id   4936ebcff3074d33bb4ae6826a4972b8
#
_cell.length_a   1.000
_cell.length_b   1.000
_cell.length_c   1.000
_cell.angle_alpha   90.00
_cell.angle_beta   90.00
_cell.angle_gamma   90.00
#
_symmetry.space_group_name_H-M   'P 1'
#
loop_
_entity.id
_entity.type
_entity.pdbx_description
1 polymer ?
#
loop_
_entity_poly.entity_id
_entity_poly.type
_entity_poly.pdbx_seq_one_letter_code
_entity_poly.pdbx_strand_id
1 'polypeptide(L)'
;MNSKKPIISSIFQEDEWSENKEFDFSDITYHRSKKYGTVRIAINRPEVRNAFRPKTVDELYSALDHARMTTDVGSILLTGNGPSQKDGEWAFCSGGDQLSLIHI
;
A
#
# COMPACT_ATOMS: atom_id res chain seq x y z
N MET A 1 15.49 -13.08 -9.19
CA MET A 1 14.91 -13.02 -8.90
C MET A 1 14.18 -12.82 -8.37
N ASN A 2 13.84 -12.97 -8.10
CA ASN A 2 12.88 -12.91 -7.76
C ASN A 2 12.35 -12.15 -7.12
N SER A 3 11.91 -11.84 -7.59
CA SER A 3 11.39 -10.79 -6.92
C SER A 3 10.29 -11.21 -6.03
N LYS A 4 10.30 -10.70 -4.90
CA LYS A 4 9.37 -11.08 -3.92
C LYS A 4 8.25 -10.14 -3.85
N LYS A 5 7.68 -9.76 -4.95
CA LYS A 5 6.50 -8.94 -4.90
C LYS A 5 5.43 -9.68 -4.16
N PRO A 6 4.80 -9.09 -3.16
CA PRO A 6 3.71 -9.76 -2.47
C PRO A 6 2.54 -9.92 -3.41
N ILE A 7 1.71 -10.91 -3.12
CA ILE A 7 0.47 -11.08 -3.84
C ILE A 7 -0.45 -9.97 -3.39
N ILE A 8 -0.81 -9.08 -4.29
CA ILE A 8 -1.59 -7.90 -3.95
C ILE A 8 -3.03 -8.28 -3.65
N SER A 9 -3.60 -9.14 -4.49
CA SER A 9 -4.96 -9.63 -4.31
C SER A 9 -5.25 -10.54 -5.48
N SER A 10 -6.05 -11.58 -5.22
CA SER A 10 -6.41 -12.49 -6.31
C SER A 10 -7.29 -11.82 -7.36
N ILE A 11 -7.92 -10.71 -7.00
CA ILE A 11 -8.77 -9.97 -7.94
C ILE A 11 -8.10 -8.72 -8.46
N PHE A 12 -6.86 -8.45 -8.07
CA PHE A 12 -6.14 -7.29 -8.55
C PHE A 12 -5.66 -7.55 -9.97
N GLN A 13 -6.01 -6.69 -10.89
CA GLN A 13 -5.63 -6.84 -12.29
C GLN A 13 -4.55 -5.82 -12.62
N GLU A 14 -3.33 -6.28 -12.65
CA GLU A 14 -2.18 -5.40 -12.80
C GLU A 14 -2.22 -4.57 -14.07
N ASP A 15 -2.82 -5.11 -15.13
CA ASP A 15 -2.87 -4.40 -16.39
C ASP A 15 -3.87 -3.24 -16.38
N GLU A 16 -4.71 -3.14 -15.35
CA GLU A 16 -5.63 -2.02 -15.23
C GLU A 16 -5.12 -0.92 -14.33
N TRP A 17 -3.96 -1.11 -13.74
CA TRP A 17 -3.39 -0.14 -12.80
C TRP A 17 -1.98 0.21 -13.20
N SER A 18 -1.63 1.48 -13.06
CA SER A 18 -0.27 1.95 -13.27
C SER A 18 0.37 2.29 -11.95
N GLU A 19 1.52 1.71 -11.70
CA GLU A 19 2.26 2.05 -10.49
C GLU A 19 2.80 3.47 -10.61
N ASN A 20 2.66 4.25 -9.55
CA ASN A 20 3.23 5.59 -9.52
C ASN A 20 4.73 5.48 -9.24
N LYS A 21 5.54 5.98 -10.15
CA LYS A 21 6.99 5.84 -10.05
C LYS A 21 7.69 7.10 -9.58
N GLU A 22 6.92 8.12 -9.18
CA GLU A 22 7.53 9.34 -8.64
C GLU A 22 8.09 9.12 -7.25
N PHE A 23 7.63 8.10 -6.55
CA PHE A 23 8.02 7.83 -5.18
C PHE A 23 8.70 6.49 -5.09
N ASP A 24 9.58 6.35 -4.11
CA ASP A 24 10.26 5.09 -3.85
C ASP A 24 9.76 4.55 -2.51
N PHE A 25 8.49 4.16 -2.49
CA PHE A 25 7.86 3.66 -1.26
C PHE A 25 8.30 2.24 -0.96
N SER A 26 8.50 1.95 0.32
CA SER A 26 8.83 0.61 0.77
C SER A 26 7.68 -0.03 1.54
N ASP A 27 6.90 0.77 2.27
CA ASP A 27 5.86 0.26 3.15
C ASP A 27 4.48 0.28 2.53
N ILE A 28 4.32 0.94 1.40
CA ILE A 28 3.02 1.02 0.72
C ILE A 28 3.22 0.83 -0.78
N THR A 29 2.12 0.55 -1.47
CA THR A 29 2.09 0.61 -2.92
C THR A 29 1.07 1.66 -3.33
N TYR A 30 1.34 2.35 -4.43
CA TYR A 30 0.54 3.48 -4.88
C TYR A 30 0.29 3.32 -6.37
N HIS A 31 -0.94 3.04 -6.74
CA HIS A 31 -1.31 2.79 -8.13
C HIS A 31 -2.42 3.72 -8.58
N ARG A 32 -2.48 3.95 -9.87
CA ARG A 32 -3.52 4.75 -10.50
C ARG A 32 -4.28 3.88 -11.48
N SER A 33 -5.61 3.96 -11.45
CA SER A 33 -6.42 3.27 -12.44
C SER A 33 -6.15 3.87 -13.82
N LYS A 34 -5.99 3.02 -14.83
CA LYS A 34 -5.79 3.49 -16.20
C LYS A 34 -7.05 4.04 -16.82
N LYS A 35 -8.21 3.65 -16.31
CA LYS A 35 -9.49 4.02 -16.87
C LYS A 35 -10.22 5.10 -16.09
N TYR A 36 -10.09 5.07 -14.77
CA TYR A 36 -10.93 5.88 -13.91
C TYR A 36 -10.06 6.77 -13.04
N GLY A 37 -10.66 7.81 -12.49
CA GLY A 37 -9.95 8.71 -11.60
C GLY A 37 -9.82 8.16 -10.18
N THR A 38 -9.38 6.92 -10.05
CA THR A 38 -9.23 6.24 -8.78
C THR A 38 -7.77 5.91 -8.54
N VAL A 39 -7.28 6.18 -7.34
CA VAL A 39 -5.97 5.70 -6.93
C VAL A 39 -6.14 4.62 -5.88
N ARG A 40 -5.20 3.69 -5.85
CA ARG A 40 -5.16 2.61 -4.88
C ARG A 40 -3.89 2.76 -4.06
N ILE A 41 -4.07 2.93 -2.76
CA ILE A 41 -2.96 3.04 -1.83
C ILE A 41 -3.09 1.85 -0.88
N ALA A 42 -2.07 1.03 -0.80
CA ALA A 42 -2.14 -0.19 -0.01
C ALA A 42 -0.94 -0.32 0.90
N ILE A 43 -1.19 -0.69 2.14
CA ILE A 43 -0.10 -1.00 3.06
C ILE A 43 0.52 -2.31 2.58
N ASN A 44 1.84 -2.33 2.47
CA ASN A 44 2.57 -3.44 1.87
C ASN A 44 3.58 -4.01 2.85
N ARG A 45 3.09 -4.46 3.99
CA ARG A 45 3.89 -5.12 5.02
C ARG A 45 3.19 -6.42 5.44
N PRO A 46 2.92 -7.33 4.49
CA PRO A 46 2.15 -8.53 4.81
C PRO A 46 2.84 -9.44 5.82
N GLU A 47 4.17 -9.38 5.92
CA GLU A 47 4.91 -10.20 6.87
C GLU A 47 4.57 -9.87 8.32
N VAL A 48 4.02 -8.68 8.58
CA VAL A 48 3.57 -8.28 9.90
C VAL A 48 2.10 -7.88 9.86
N ARG A 49 1.35 -8.49 8.95
CA ARG A 49 -0.08 -8.26 8.76
C ARG A 49 -0.41 -6.78 8.60
N ASN A 50 0.48 -6.09 7.89
CA ASN A 50 0.33 -4.67 7.56
C ASN A 50 0.26 -3.77 8.79
N ALA A 51 0.98 -4.14 9.84
CA ALA A 51 1.17 -3.25 10.98
C ALA A 51 1.93 -2.02 10.52
N PHE A 52 1.50 -0.84 10.99
CA PHE A 52 2.15 0.40 10.57
C PHE A 52 3.25 0.82 11.54
N ARG A 53 4.24 1.51 11.00
CA ARG A 53 5.32 2.12 11.76
C ARG A 53 5.44 3.56 11.27
N PRO A 54 6.29 4.38 11.91
CA PRO A 54 6.38 5.79 11.48
C PRO A 54 6.64 5.97 9.98
N LYS A 55 7.49 5.14 9.40
CA LYS A 55 7.75 5.24 7.97
C LYS A 55 6.50 4.97 7.14
N THR A 56 5.68 3.99 7.57
CA THR A 56 4.42 3.70 6.88
C THR A 56 3.52 4.93 6.87
N VAL A 57 3.42 5.59 8.02
CA VAL A 57 2.57 6.78 8.16
C VAL A 57 3.09 7.90 7.25
N ASP A 58 4.41 8.10 7.22
CA ASP A 58 4.98 9.13 6.37
C ASP A 58 4.69 8.85 4.90
N GLU A 59 4.80 7.60 4.49
CA GLU A 59 4.54 7.25 3.09
C GLU A 59 3.07 7.40 2.75
N LEU A 60 2.18 7.00 3.68
CA LEU A 60 0.75 7.20 3.46
C LEU A 60 0.42 8.67 3.33
N TYR A 61 1.02 9.51 4.16
CA TYR A 61 0.80 10.95 4.06
C TYR A 61 1.22 11.47 2.69
N SER A 62 2.41 11.06 2.23
CA SER A 62 2.91 11.52 0.93
C SER A 62 1.98 11.10 -0.21
N ALA A 63 1.53 9.84 -0.18
CA ALA A 63 0.66 9.34 -1.23
C ALA A 63 -0.70 10.02 -1.21
N LEU A 64 -1.28 10.18 -0.02
CA LEU A 64 -2.58 10.82 0.11
C LEU A 64 -2.51 12.28 -0.30
N ASP A 65 -1.43 12.97 0.06
CA ASP A 65 -1.25 14.36 -0.33
C ASP A 65 -1.10 14.49 -1.84
N HIS A 66 -0.33 13.60 -2.46
CA HIS A 66 -0.17 13.61 -3.90
C HIS A 66 -1.51 13.37 -4.60
N ALA A 67 -2.28 12.38 -4.11
CA ALA A 67 -3.58 12.09 -4.69
C ALA A 67 -4.53 13.28 -4.57
N ARG A 68 -4.51 13.91 -3.40
CA ARG A 68 -5.36 15.07 -3.15
C ARG A 68 -5.04 16.22 -4.09
N MET A 69 -3.77 16.38 -4.44
CA MET A 69 -3.34 17.48 -5.30
C MET A 69 -3.49 17.17 -6.79
N THR A 70 -3.82 15.93 -7.13
CA THR A 70 -3.96 15.54 -8.54
C THR A 70 -5.39 15.81 -8.97
N THR A 71 -5.56 16.70 -9.95
CA THR A 71 -6.87 17.26 -10.25
C THR A 71 -7.89 16.26 -10.80
N ASP A 72 -7.43 15.21 -11.47
CA ASP A 72 -8.35 14.25 -12.06
C ASP A 72 -8.54 12.99 -11.22
N VAL A 73 -8.07 13.00 -9.97
CA VAL A 73 -8.35 11.93 -9.03
C VAL A 73 -9.64 12.25 -8.30
N GLY A 74 -10.61 11.36 -8.43
CA GLY A 74 -11.92 11.57 -7.81
C GLY A 74 -12.19 10.63 -6.64
N SER A 75 -11.40 9.57 -6.48
CA SER A 75 -11.60 8.66 -5.36
C SER A 75 -10.30 7.98 -4.98
N ILE A 76 -10.22 7.57 -3.73
CA ILE A 76 -9.04 6.90 -3.19
C ILE A 76 -9.49 5.60 -2.54
N LEU A 77 -8.88 4.50 -2.95
CA LEU A 77 -9.10 3.19 -2.35
C LEU A 77 -7.92 2.91 -1.44
N LEU A 78 -8.20 2.76 -0.16
CA LEU A 78 -7.17 2.45 0.83
C LEU A 78 -7.35 1.01 1.28
N THR A 79 -6.30 0.21 1.17
CA THR A 79 -6.42 -1.21 1.45
C THR A 79 -5.07 -1.77 1.93
N GLY A 80 -4.95 -3.08 2.00
CA GLY A 80 -3.71 -3.74 2.39
C GLY A 80 -3.38 -4.88 1.43
N ASN A 81 -2.11 -5.05 1.16
CA ASN A 81 -1.63 -6.14 0.33
C ASN A 81 -1.42 -7.39 1.20
N GLY A 82 -1.37 -8.53 0.56
CA GLY A 82 -1.17 -9.78 1.26
C GLY A 82 -1.16 -10.94 0.30
N PRO A 83 -1.32 -12.15 0.79
CA PRO A 83 -1.48 -12.51 2.21
C PRO A 83 -0.15 -12.58 2.96
N SER A 84 -0.20 -12.72 4.28
CA SER A 84 1.00 -12.95 5.07
C SER A 84 1.56 -14.32 4.70
N GLN A 85 2.88 -14.38 4.49
CA GLN A 85 3.51 -15.64 4.14
C GLN A 85 3.63 -16.57 5.34
N LYS A 86 3.42 -16.05 6.55
CA LYS A 86 3.52 -16.87 7.74
C LYS A 86 2.32 -17.77 7.94
N ASP A 87 1.13 -17.28 7.60
CA ASP A 87 -0.09 -18.05 7.87
C ASP A 87 -1.14 -17.90 6.78
N GLY A 88 -0.84 -17.17 5.71
CA GLY A 88 -1.78 -17.01 4.62
C GLY A 88 -2.95 -16.09 4.90
N GLU A 89 -2.93 -15.40 6.03
CA GLU A 89 -4.03 -14.51 6.41
C GLU A 89 -3.90 -13.14 5.77
N TRP A 90 -5.03 -12.53 5.51
CA TRP A 90 -5.09 -11.21 4.93
C TRP A 90 -5.43 -10.19 6.01
N ALA A 91 -4.87 -9.01 5.90
CA ALA A 91 -5.22 -7.92 6.81
C ALA A 91 -5.12 -6.60 6.05
N PHE A 92 -6.07 -5.71 6.30
CA PHE A 92 -5.93 -4.35 5.85
C PHE A 92 -4.81 -3.67 6.63
N CYS A 93 -4.90 -3.71 7.95
CA CYS A 93 -3.93 -3.13 8.86
C CYS A 93 -4.17 -3.72 10.23
N SER A 94 -3.15 -4.31 10.83
CA SER A 94 -3.32 -4.95 12.13
C SER A 94 -3.08 -4.00 13.29
N GLY A 95 -2.74 -2.73 13.00
CA GLY A 95 -2.52 -1.74 14.05
C GLY A 95 -1.07 -1.28 14.06
N GLY A 96 -0.68 -0.61 15.13
CA GLY A 96 0.67 -0.10 15.24
C GLY A 96 1.68 -1.20 15.49
N ASP A 97 2.86 -1.06 14.89
CA ASP A 97 3.94 -2.00 15.08
C ASP A 97 4.59 -1.71 16.43
N GLN A 98 4.30 -2.55 17.41
CA GLN A 98 4.74 -2.32 18.77
C GLN A 98 6.25 -2.23 18.90
N LEU A 99 6.97 -3.07 18.15
CA LEU A 99 8.42 -3.05 18.22
C LEU A 99 8.98 -1.75 17.72
N SER A 100 8.43 -1.21 16.65
CA SER A 100 8.90 0.06 16.10
C SER A 100 8.54 1.22 17.01
N LEU A 101 7.34 1.17 17.61
CA LEU A 101 6.85 2.30 18.39
C LEU A 101 7.57 2.47 19.73
N ILE A 102 8.05 1.39 20.33
CA ILE A 102 8.71 1.51 21.61
C ILE A 102 10.08 2.18 21.52
N HIS A 103 10.58 2.38 20.33
CA HIS A 103 11.86 3.06 20.14
C HIS A 103 11.69 4.55 19.85
N ILE A 104 10.50 5.03 19.93
CA ILE A 104 10.22 6.44 19.79
C ILE A 104 10.37 7.17 21.13
#